data_40ff69d13c3a357d65ee7cb942456e31
#
_entry.id   40ff69d13c3a357d65ee7cb942456e31
#
_cell.length_a   1.000
_cell.length_b   1.000
_cell.length_c   1.000
_cell.angle_alpha   90.00
_cell.angle_beta   90.00
_cell.angle_gamma   90.00
#
_symmetry.space_group_name_H-M   'P 1'
#
loop_
_entity.id
_entity.type
_entity.pdbx_description
1 polymer ?
#
loop_
_entity_poly.entity_id
_entity_poly.type
_entity_poly.pdbx_seq_one_letter_code
_entity_poly.pdbx_strand_id
1 'polypeptide(L)'
;MKFFPKKLSLKWINQAYDNNELTPYELVDEILKRAEENKDKNIWIVAPSRELMEKYISKLPPRSEDKPLWGIPFAIKDNIDLEGVPTTAACPEYSYMPKKSAFVV
;
A
#
# COMPACT_ATOMS: atom_id res chain seq x y z
N MET A 1 -21.18 0.43 7.49
CA MET A 1 -20.34 0.53 6.28
C MET A 1 -19.66 1.88 6.23
N LYS A 2 -18.34 1.90 6.01
CA LYS A 2 -17.59 3.15 5.94
C LYS A 2 -17.69 3.74 4.53
N PHE A 3 -17.94 5.04 4.45
CA PHE A 3 -17.96 5.75 3.19
C PHE A 3 -16.57 6.28 2.84
N PHE A 4 -16.08 5.95 1.64
CA PHE A 4 -14.81 6.45 1.12
C PHE A 4 -15.04 7.39 -0.05
N PRO A 5 -14.31 8.52 -0.14
CA PRO A 5 -14.41 9.39 -1.30
C PRO A 5 -13.81 8.73 -2.53
N LYS A 6 -14.19 9.21 -3.71
CA LYS A 6 -13.62 8.71 -4.96
C LYS A 6 -12.10 8.88 -4.98
N LYS A 7 -11.62 10.00 -4.48
CA LYS A 7 -10.19 10.31 -4.41
C LYS A 7 -9.69 10.18 -2.96
N LEU A 8 -8.75 9.27 -2.73
CA LEU A 8 -8.13 9.08 -1.42
C LEU A 8 -6.93 10.02 -1.29
N SER A 9 -7.17 11.24 -0.79
CA SER A 9 -6.11 12.22 -0.57
C SER A 9 -5.44 12.03 0.77
N LEU A 10 -4.19 12.48 0.89
CA LEU A 10 -3.48 12.48 2.18
C LEU A 10 -4.26 13.24 3.24
N LYS A 11 -4.83 14.37 2.86
CA LYS A 11 -5.62 15.21 3.76
C LYS A 11 -6.81 14.44 4.32
N TRP A 12 -7.59 13.80 3.44
CA TRP A 12 -8.76 13.05 3.87
C TRP A 12 -8.38 11.88 4.78
N ILE A 13 -7.34 11.13 4.40
CA ILE A 13 -6.90 9.97 5.17
C ILE A 13 -6.43 10.40 6.56
N ASN A 14 -5.59 11.43 6.64
CA ASN A 14 -5.08 11.91 7.91
C ASN A 14 -6.19 12.43 8.82
N GLN A 15 -7.15 13.16 8.27
CA GLN A 15 -8.30 13.61 9.05
C GLN A 15 -9.13 12.46 9.59
N ALA A 16 -9.35 11.43 8.77
CA ALA A 16 -10.11 10.26 9.20
C ALA A 16 -9.38 9.50 10.31
N TYR A 17 -8.06 9.37 10.22
CA TYR A 17 -7.26 8.77 11.31
C TYR A 17 -7.33 9.61 12.59
N ASP A 18 -7.16 10.92 12.48
CA ASP A 18 -7.19 11.83 13.63
C ASP A 18 -8.54 11.80 14.35
N ASN A 19 -9.61 11.62 13.60
CA ASN A 19 -10.97 11.55 14.15
C ASN A 19 -11.36 10.14 14.61
N ASN A 20 -10.44 9.17 14.53
CA ASN A 20 -10.70 7.77 14.85
C ASN A 20 -11.83 7.17 14.02
N GLU A 21 -12.00 7.65 12.79
CA GLU A 21 -13.02 7.16 11.85
C GLU A 21 -12.48 6.12 10.88
N LEU A 22 -11.17 5.90 10.86
CA LEU A 22 -10.51 5.01 9.91
C LEU A 22 -9.34 4.30 10.59
N THR A 23 -9.15 3.02 10.25
CA THR A 23 -7.96 2.26 10.61
C THR A 23 -7.18 1.89 9.35
N PRO A 24 -5.86 1.63 9.46
CA PRO A 24 -5.08 1.17 8.31
C PRO A 24 -5.65 -0.09 7.66
N TYR A 25 -6.21 -1.01 8.44
CA TYR A 25 -6.82 -2.23 7.91
C TYR A 25 -8.05 -1.92 7.04
N GLU A 26 -8.89 -0.99 7.47
CA GLU A 26 -10.05 -0.57 6.71
C GLU A 26 -9.64 0.09 5.39
N LEU A 27 -8.59 0.92 5.42
CA LEU A 27 -8.07 1.56 4.22
C LEU A 27 -7.52 0.54 3.23
N VAL A 28 -6.79 -0.46 3.72
CA VAL A 28 -6.27 -1.54 2.88
C VAL A 28 -7.43 -2.32 2.23
N ASP A 29 -8.47 -2.63 2.98
CA ASP A 29 -9.64 -3.33 2.42
C ASP A 29 -10.26 -2.54 1.27
N GLU A 30 -10.35 -1.22 1.40
CA GLU A 30 -10.87 -0.37 0.32
C GLU A 30 -9.93 -0.38 -0.90
N ILE A 31 -8.61 -0.33 -0.68
CA ILE A 31 -7.62 -0.39 -1.76
C ILE A 31 -7.69 -1.71 -2.51
N LEU A 32 -7.82 -2.82 -1.79
CA LEU A 32 -7.96 -4.15 -2.40
C LEU A 32 -9.23 -4.23 -3.25
N LYS A 33 -10.32 -3.67 -2.75
CA LYS A 33 -11.58 -3.60 -3.48
C LYS A 33 -11.42 -2.82 -4.79
N ARG A 34 -10.79 -1.64 -4.73
CA ARG A 34 -10.56 -0.81 -5.92
C ARG A 34 -9.62 -1.49 -6.92
N ALA A 35 -8.60 -2.19 -6.42
CA ALA A 35 -7.70 -2.95 -7.27
C ALA A 35 -8.44 -4.04 -8.04
N GLU A 36 -9.33 -4.78 -7.37
CA GLU A 36 -10.14 -5.82 -8.01
C GLU A 36 -11.12 -5.23 -9.03
N GLU A 37 -11.76 -4.12 -8.69
CA GLU A 37 -12.70 -3.45 -9.59
C GLU A 37 -12.02 -2.91 -10.87
N ASN A 38 -10.72 -2.66 -10.82
CA ASN A 38 -9.96 -2.07 -11.92
C ASN A 38 -8.88 -3.01 -12.48
N LYS A 39 -9.00 -4.32 -12.23
CA LYS A 39 -8.01 -5.31 -12.66
C LYS A 39 -7.81 -5.37 -14.17
N ASP A 40 -8.83 -4.98 -14.93
CA ASP A 40 -8.79 -4.94 -16.40
C ASP A 40 -7.95 -3.78 -16.95
N LYS A 41 -7.51 -2.86 -16.11
CA LYS A 41 -6.74 -1.67 -16.52
C LYS A 41 -5.23 -1.89 -16.49
N ASN A 42 -4.79 -3.08 -16.16
CA ASN A 42 -3.37 -3.46 -16.18
C ASN A 42 -2.48 -2.52 -15.36
N ILE A 43 -2.95 -2.11 -14.18
CA ILE A 43 -2.22 -1.20 -13.31
C ILE A 43 -1.08 -1.94 -12.59
N TRP A 44 -1.33 -3.18 -12.18
CA TRP A 44 -0.43 -3.92 -11.29
C TRP A 44 0.30 -5.04 -12.01
N ILE A 45 1.61 -5.14 -11.79
CA ILE A 45 2.39 -6.33 -12.13
C ILE A 45 2.27 -7.31 -10.96
N VAL A 46 2.50 -6.82 -9.73
CA VAL A 46 2.19 -7.57 -8.51
C VAL A 46 1.04 -6.82 -7.83
N ALA A 47 -0.13 -7.43 -7.85
CA ALA A 47 -1.32 -6.82 -7.25
C ALA A 47 -1.17 -6.71 -5.73
N PRO A 48 -1.79 -5.69 -5.11
CA PRO A 48 -1.77 -5.59 -3.65
C PRO A 48 -2.48 -6.79 -3.03
N SER A 49 -1.97 -7.26 -1.89
CA SER A 49 -2.58 -8.37 -1.15
C SER A 49 -2.73 -8.00 0.32
N ARG A 50 -3.74 -8.59 0.96
CA ARG A 50 -3.97 -8.39 2.40
C ARG A 50 -2.75 -8.85 3.21
N GLU A 51 -2.20 -10.02 2.88
CA GLU A 51 -1.05 -10.59 3.58
C GLU A 51 0.16 -9.66 3.56
N LEU A 52 0.49 -9.12 2.39
CA LEU A 52 1.62 -8.22 2.24
C LEU A 52 1.41 -6.93 3.05
N MET A 53 0.24 -6.33 2.91
CA MET A 53 -0.07 -5.07 3.59
C MET A 53 -0.11 -5.25 5.11
N GLU A 54 -0.70 -6.34 5.59
CA GLU A 54 -0.82 -6.62 7.01
C GLU A 54 0.54 -6.78 7.68
N LYS A 55 1.52 -7.35 6.98
CA LYS A 55 2.89 -7.47 7.44
C LYS A 55 3.48 -6.12 7.85
N TYR A 56 3.17 -5.07 7.09
CA TYR A 56 3.66 -3.72 7.37
C TYR A 56 2.79 -2.96 8.36
N ILE A 57 1.48 -3.14 8.28
CA ILE A 57 0.55 -2.49 9.21
C ILE A 57 0.84 -2.93 10.64
N SER A 58 1.11 -4.23 10.85
CA SER A 58 1.39 -4.78 12.18
C SER A 58 2.63 -4.18 12.83
N LYS A 59 3.52 -3.57 12.04
CA LYS A 59 4.75 -2.95 12.51
C LYS A 59 4.65 -1.44 12.68
N LEU A 60 3.49 -0.84 12.42
CA LEU A 60 3.33 0.60 12.56
C LEU A 60 3.49 1.01 14.03
N PRO A 61 4.29 2.05 14.31
CA PRO A 61 4.37 2.61 15.66
C PRO A 61 3.07 3.35 15.99
N PRO A 62 2.90 3.79 17.26
CA PRO A 62 1.76 4.64 17.59
C PRO A 62 1.72 5.88 16.71
N ARG A 63 0.52 6.32 16.34
CA ARG A 63 0.34 7.52 15.53
C ARG A 63 0.83 8.76 16.28
N SER A 64 1.57 9.63 15.60
CA SER A 64 2.05 10.89 16.18
C SER A 64 2.18 11.95 15.11
N GLU A 65 2.19 13.23 15.54
CA GLU A 65 2.25 14.37 14.63
C GLU A 65 3.54 14.46 13.81
N ASP A 66 4.63 13.87 14.30
CA ASP A 66 5.91 13.87 13.60
C ASP A 66 5.99 12.80 12.50
N LYS A 67 4.91 12.06 12.27
CA LYS A 67 4.84 11.00 11.26
C LYS A 67 3.71 11.27 10.27
N PRO A 68 3.89 12.24 9.35
CA PRO A 68 2.81 12.64 8.43
C PRO A 68 2.42 11.55 7.43
N LEU A 69 3.27 10.56 7.20
CA LEU A 69 2.98 9.46 6.29
C LEU A 69 2.57 8.17 7.02
N TRP A 70 2.33 8.26 8.33
CA TRP A 70 1.90 7.10 9.11
C TRP A 70 0.60 6.52 8.52
N GLY A 71 0.63 5.21 8.26
CA GLY A 71 -0.56 4.52 7.75
C GLY A 71 -0.98 4.91 6.34
N ILE A 72 -0.12 5.62 5.59
CA ILE A 72 -0.41 6.00 4.20
C ILE A 72 0.16 4.94 3.27
N PRO A 73 -0.69 4.25 2.51
CA PRO A 73 -0.22 3.28 1.53
C PRO A 73 0.38 3.98 0.30
N PHE A 74 1.32 3.32 -0.34
CA PHE A 74 1.92 3.84 -1.57
C PHE A 74 2.23 2.69 -2.52
N ALA A 75 2.30 3.01 -3.82
CA ALA A 75 2.64 2.04 -4.85
C ALA A 75 4.13 2.14 -5.16
N ILE A 76 4.77 0.99 -5.33
CA ILE A 76 6.19 0.89 -5.63
C ILE A 76 6.34 0.46 -7.09
N LYS A 77 7.18 1.17 -7.83
CA LYS A 77 7.47 0.79 -9.21
C LYS A 77 8.22 -0.54 -9.25
N ASP A 78 7.90 -1.40 -10.20
CA ASP A 78 8.40 -2.77 -10.24
C ASP A 78 9.89 -2.92 -10.59
N ASN A 79 10.62 -1.82 -10.69
CA ASN A 79 12.08 -1.82 -10.78
C ASN A 79 12.76 -1.37 -9.48
N ILE A 80 11.99 -1.22 -8.41
CA ILE A 80 12.49 -0.87 -7.06
C ILE A 80 12.29 -2.09 -6.17
N ASP A 81 13.34 -2.51 -5.49
CA ASP A 81 13.29 -3.71 -4.66
C ASP A 81 12.41 -3.54 -3.43
N LEU A 82 11.50 -4.49 -3.23
CA LEU A 82 10.74 -4.68 -2.00
C LEU A 82 11.01 -6.09 -1.51
N GLU A 83 11.52 -6.22 -0.29
CA GLU A 83 11.86 -7.54 0.29
C GLU A 83 10.69 -8.52 0.18
N GLY A 84 10.97 -9.69 -0.38
CA GLY A 84 9.99 -10.76 -0.49
C GLY A 84 8.96 -10.61 -1.60
N VAL A 85 9.10 -9.60 -2.46
CA VAL A 85 8.21 -9.38 -3.61
C VAL A 85 9.07 -9.37 -4.88
N PRO A 86 8.70 -10.14 -5.92
CA PRO A 86 9.52 -10.18 -7.15
C PRO A 86 9.72 -8.81 -7.77
N THR A 87 10.96 -8.51 -8.15
CA THR A 87 11.31 -7.34 -8.95
C THR A 87 11.45 -7.80 -10.39
N THR A 88 10.61 -7.31 -11.30
CA THR A 88 10.59 -7.82 -12.68
C THR A 88 10.97 -6.80 -13.73
N ALA A 89 10.89 -5.52 -13.44
CA ALA A 89 11.09 -4.44 -14.41
C ALA A 89 10.24 -4.68 -15.68
N ALA A 90 9.03 -5.22 -15.50
CA ALA A 90 8.07 -5.59 -16.54
C ALA A 90 8.59 -6.68 -17.49
N CYS A 91 9.62 -7.42 -17.11
CA CYS A 91 10.21 -8.50 -17.90
C CYS A 91 10.33 -9.77 -17.05
N PRO A 92 9.49 -10.80 -17.28
CA PRO A 92 9.52 -12.01 -16.48
C PRO A 92 10.90 -12.71 -16.43
N GLU A 93 11.64 -12.67 -17.53
CA GLU A 93 12.96 -13.29 -17.61
C GLU A 93 14.00 -12.56 -16.74
N TYR A 94 13.77 -11.28 -16.44
CA TYR A 94 14.64 -10.49 -15.57
C TYR A 94 14.34 -10.72 -14.08
N SER A 95 13.19 -11.25 -13.78
CA SER A 95 12.64 -11.34 -12.43
C SER A 95 13.61 -11.96 -11.42
N TYR A 96 13.69 -11.35 -10.25
CA TYR A 96 14.41 -11.91 -9.09
C TYR A 96 13.67 -11.56 -7.81
N MET A 97 13.97 -12.32 -6.76
CA MET A 97 13.36 -12.12 -5.44
C MET A 97 14.36 -11.36 -4.54
N PRO A 98 14.15 -10.06 -4.27
CA PRO A 98 15.07 -9.32 -3.42
C PRO A 98 15.01 -9.79 -1.98
N LYS A 99 16.17 -9.90 -1.34
CA LYS A 99 16.29 -10.28 0.07
C LYS A 99 16.26 -9.08 1.00
N LYS A 100 16.33 -7.89 0.44
CA LYS A 100 16.36 -6.63 1.18
C LYS A 100 15.68 -5.55 0.36
N SER A 101 14.88 -4.72 1.02
CA SER A 101 14.25 -3.59 0.36
C SER A 101 15.27 -2.53 -0.03
N ALA A 102 14.99 -1.79 -1.12
CA ALA A 102 15.82 -0.66 -1.53
C ALA A 102 15.84 0.39 -0.41
N PHE A 103 16.92 1.18 -0.37
CA PHE A 103 17.08 2.21 0.67
C PHE A 103 15.91 3.17 0.71
N VAL A 104 15.34 3.53 -0.45
CA VAL A 104 14.22 4.46 -0.55
C VAL A 104 12.92 3.90 0.04
N VAL A 105 12.80 2.58 0.13
CA VAL A 105 11.64 1.91 0.70
C VAL A 105 11.80 1.79 2.21
#